data_1045ee6363636f5c2afdcdb1d810afc3
#
_entry.id   1045ee6363636f5c2afdcdb1d810afc3
#
_cell.length_a   1.000
_cell.length_b   1.000
_cell.length_c   1.000
_cell.angle_alpha   90.00
_cell.angle_beta   90.00
_cell.angle_gamma   90.00
#
_symmetry.space_group_name_H-M   'P 1'
#
loop_
_entity.id
_entity.type
_entity.pdbx_description
1 polymer ?
#
loop_
_entity_poly.entity_id
_entity_poly.type
_entity_poly.pdbx_seq_one_letter_code
_entity_poly.pdbx_strand_id
1 'polypeptide(L)'
;MPPRLIFTEQALALTRRLRTEHGPLIFHLSGGCCEGSAPMCFRQSDFRVGPRDVLLGMVDDCPFYVGASQFDYWAYCQLTVDVTEGGGDSFSIEAADGVRFIVRSRLFTDEEAAALDAAGPPLRGPLPQRADAARQQSTTTSQPGADHRGVLPCRSR
;
A
#
# COMPACT_ATOMS: atom_id res chain seq x y z
N MET A 1 6.41 19.83 1.61
CA MET A 1 7.09 18.83 0.79
C MET A 1 6.18 18.47 -0.36
N PRO A 2 6.66 18.51 -1.61
CA PRO A 2 5.84 18.16 -2.75
C PRO A 2 5.53 16.65 -2.73
N PRO A 3 4.32 16.24 -3.10
CA PRO A 3 4.00 14.81 -3.22
C PRO A 3 4.73 14.20 -4.42
N ARG A 4 5.21 12.97 -4.26
CA ARG A 4 5.76 12.19 -5.38
C ARG A 4 4.69 11.64 -6.30
N LEU A 5 3.46 11.54 -5.79
CA LEU A 5 2.33 10.91 -6.45
C LEU A 5 1.10 11.78 -6.31
N ILE A 6 0.42 12.02 -7.41
CA ILE A 6 -0.91 12.62 -7.45
C ILE A 6 -1.83 11.81 -8.36
N PHE A 7 -3.13 11.91 -8.13
CA PHE A 7 -4.15 11.27 -8.97
C PHE A 7 -5.04 12.35 -9.57
N THR A 8 -5.42 12.17 -10.82
CA THR A 8 -6.47 12.99 -11.44
C THR A 8 -7.82 12.70 -10.79
N GLU A 9 -8.78 13.59 -10.95
CA GLU A 9 -10.14 13.37 -10.43
C GLU A 9 -10.76 12.09 -11.00
N GLN A 10 -10.51 11.79 -12.27
CA GLN A 10 -10.98 10.56 -12.92
C GLN A 10 -10.34 9.32 -12.29
N ALA A 11 -9.04 9.36 -12.03
CA ALA A 11 -8.34 8.26 -11.38
C ALA A 11 -8.80 8.07 -9.93
N LEU A 12 -9.06 9.16 -9.21
CA LEU A 12 -9.63 9.09 -7.85
C LEU A 12 -11.03 8.49 -7.87
N ALA A 13 -11.90 8.94 -8.77
CA ALA A 13 -13.26 8.42 -8.88
C ALA A 13 -13.28 6.92 -9.19
N LEU A 14 -12.44 6.49 -10.13
CA LEU A 14 -12.28 5.06 -10.45
C LEU A 14 -11.75 4.27 -9.25
N THR A 15 -10.74 4.77 -8.58
CA THR A 15 -10.16 4.13 -7.38
C THR A 15 -11.21 3.95 -6.28
N ARG A 16 -12.01 4.97 -6.01
CA ARG A 16 -13.08 4.92 -5.00
C ARG A 16 -14.15 3.90 -5.36
N ARG A 17 -14.55 3.85 -6.63
CA ARG A 17 -15.52 2.86 -7.11
C ARG A 17 -14.97 1.43 -6.96
N LEU A 18 -13.76 1.19 -7.43
CA LEU A 18 -13.11 -0.13 -7.31
C LEU A 18 -12.92 -0.55 -5.85
N ARG A 19 -12.59 0.40 -4.98
CA ARG A 19 -12.46 0.14 -3.55
C ARG A 19 -13.80 -0.25 -2.91
N THR A 20 -14.88 0.37 -3.32
CA THR A 20 -16.23 0.01 -2.86
C THR A 20 -16.63 -1.38 -3.31
N GLU A 21 -16.26 -1.77 -4.54
CA GLU A 21 -16.59 -3.09 -5.11
C GLU A 21 -15.70 -4.22 -4.59
N HIS A 22 -14.40 -3.94 -4.39
CA HIS A 22 -13.37 -4.97 -4.15
C HIS A 22 -12.72 -4.89 -2.75
N GLY A 23 -13.00 -3.85 -1.96
CA GLY A 23 -12.35 -3.61 -0.67
C GLY A 23 -11.00 -2.90 -0.82
N PRO A 24 -10.12 -2.98 0.21
CA PRO A 24 -8.86 -2.29 0.21
C PRO A 24 -7.99 -2.63 -1.01
N LEU A 25 -7.47 -1.59 -1.66
CA LEU A 25 -6.68 -1.70 -2.89
C LEU A 25 -5.21 -1.37 -2.65
N ILE A 26 -4.37 -1.84 -3.55
CA ILE A 26 -2.96 -1.53 -3.65
C ILE A 26 -2.58 -1.32 -5.12
N PHE A 27 -1.71 -0.36 -5.38
CA PHE A 27 -1.13 -0.12 -6.69
C PHE A 27 0.33 -0.53 -6.72
N HIS A 28 0.75 -1.09 -7.83
CA HIS A 28 2.15 -1.43 -8.06
C HIS A 28 2.57 -1.12 -9.49
N LEU A 29 3.65 -0.35 -9.63
CA LEU A 29 4.31 -0.08 -10.90
C LEU A 29 5.57 -0.93 -10.99
N SER A 30 5.47 -2.06 -11.67
CA SER A 30 6.54 -3.06 -11.78
C SER A 30 7.47 -2.85 -12.96
N GLY A 31 7.01 -2.14 -13.97
CA GLY A 31 7.74 -1.89 -15.20
C GLY A 31 7.37 -0.57 -15.83
N GLY A 32 8.14 -0.18 -16.84
CA GLY A 32 7.96 1.07 -17.54
C GLY A 32 8.80 2.21 -16.95
N CYS A 33 9.44 2.94 -17.85
CA CYS A 33 10.30 4.09 -17.57
C CYS A 33 9.83 5.34 -18.32
N CYS A 34 8.65 5.29 -18.92
CA CYS A 34 8.14 6.33 -19.79
C CYS A 34 6.68 6.66 -19.47
N GLU A 35 6.24 7.80 -20.00
CA GLU A 35 4.85 8.18 -19.95
C GLU A 35 3.94 7.12 -20.57
N GLY A 36 2.76 6.94 -20.01
CA GLY A 36 1.83 5.91 -20.43
C GLY A 36 2.08 4.53 -19.82
N SER A 37 3.10 4.37 -18.96
CA SER A 37 3.26 3.14 -18.18
C SER A 37 2.04 2.91 -17.32
N ALA A 38 1.60 1.65 -17.24
CA ALA A 38 0.40 1.27 -16.54
C ALA A 38 0.72 0.67 -15.16
N PRO A 39 0.40 1.37 -14.08
CA PRO A 39 0.41 0.76 -12.77
C PRO A 39 -0.73 -0.25 -12.68
N MET A 40 -0.49 -1.36 -12.01
CA MET A 40 -1.50 -2.37 -11.76
C MET A 40 -2.20 -2.12 -10.43
N CYS A 41 -3.51 -2.34 -10.41
CA CYS A 41 -4.34 -2.24 -9.22
C CYS A 41 -4.78 -3.64 -8.78
N PHE A 42 -4.57 -3.96 -7.52
CA PHE A 42 -4.93 -5.23 -6.93
C PHE A 42 -5.72 -5.03 -5.63
N ARG A 43 -6.42 -6.06 -5.17
CA ARG A 43 -6.83 -6.11 -3.77
C ARG A 43 -5.59 -6.27 -2.89
N GLN A 44 -5.57 -5.64 -1.74
CA GLN A 44 -4.44 -5.78 -0.82
C GLN A 44 -4.21 -7.23 -0.38
N SER A 45 -5.27 -8.04 -0.32
CA SER A 45 -5.18 -9.47 -0.02
C SER A 45 -4.51 -10.31 -1.10
N ASP A 46 -4.52 -9.83 -2.34
CA ASP A 46 -4.05 -10.59 -3.51
C ASP A 46 -2.62 -10.19 -3.91
N PHE A 47 -2.05 -9.19 -3.27
CA PHE A 47 -0.72 -8.69 -3.59
C PHE A 47 0.19 -8.66 -2.37
N ARG A 48 1.40 -9.18 -2.53
CA ARG A 48 2.44 -9.13 -1.51
C ARG A 48 3.51 -8.12 -1.87
N VAL A 49 3.65 -7.09 -1.05
CA VAL A 49 4.72 -6.09 -1.18
C VAL A 49 6.06 -6.74 -0.85
N GLY A 50 7.03 -6.55 -1.73
CA GLY A 50 8.40 -6.99 -1.51
C GLY A 50 9.15 -6.06 -0.53
N PRO A 51 10.18 -6.55 0.15
CA PRO A 51 10.94 -5.76 1.12
C PRO A 51 11.70 -4.59 0.49
N ARG A 52 11.91 -4.62 -0.82
CA ARG A 52 12.61 -3.59 -1.59
C ARG A 52 11.69 -2.65 -2.34
N ASP A 53 10.40 -2.96 -2.42
CA ASP A 53 9.42 -2.08 -3.06
C ASP A 53 9.36 -0.73 -2.35
N VAL A 54 9.25 0.33 -3.11
CA VAL A 54 9.29 1.71 -2.63
C VAL A 54 7.89 2.29 -2.60
N LEU A 55 7.47 2.77 -1.45
CA LEU A 55 6.19 3.47 -1.29
C LEU A 55 6.32 4.89 -1.83
N LEU A 56 5.66 5.20 -2.95
CA LEU A 56 5.62 6.55 -3.49
C LEU A 56 4.63 7.46 -2.78
N GLY A 57 3.53 6.91 -2.32
CA GLY A 57 2.48 7.66 -1.66
C GLY A 57 1.26 6.81 -1.35
N MET A 58 0.28 7.45 -0.73
CA MET A 58 -1.02 6.87 -0.42
C MET A 58 -2.12 7.74 -1.03
N VAL A 59 -3.13 7.11 -1.60
CA VAL A 59 -4.32 7.79 -2.06
C VAL A 59 -5.55 7.08 -1.48
N ASP A 60 -6.38 7.80 -0.74
CA ASP A 60 -7.57 7.23 -0.10
C ASP A 60 -7.30 5.88 0.62
N ASP A 61 -6.24 5.80 1.43
CA ASP A 61 -5.76 4.60 2.12
C ASP A 61 -5.27 3.46 1.18
N CYS A 62 -5.12 3.73 -0.10
CA CYS A 62 -4.53 2.80 -1.06
C CYS A 62 -3.04 3.11 -1.25
N PRO A 63 -2.13 2.23 -0.84
CA PRO A 63 -0.71 2.46 -1.06
C PRO A 63 -0.33 2.25 -2.52
N PHE A 64 0.59 3.08 -2.99
CA PHE A 64 1.16 3.00 -4.33
C PHE A 64 2.65 2.69 -4.24
N TYR A 65 3.04 1.55 -4.73
CA TYR A 65 4.42 1.08 -4.72
C TYR A 65 5.03 1.06 -6.12
N VAL A 66 6.33 1.23 -6.18
CA VAL A 66 7.14 0.93 -7.37
C VAL A 66 8.23 -0.08 -7.02
N GLY A 67 8.62 -0.90 -7.98
CA GLY A 67 9.77 -1.77 -7.82
C GLY A 67 11.06 -0.96 -7.58
N ALA A 68 11.99 -1.51 -6.81
CA ALA A 68 13.23 -0.81 -6.43
C ALA A 68 14.03 -0.31 -7.65
N SER A 69 14.15 -1.13 -8.69
CA SER A 69 14.84 -0.76 -9.93
C SER A 69 14.09 0.30 -10.74
N GLN A 70 12.77 0.34 -10.62
CA GLN A 70 11.94 1.35 -11.29
C GLN A 70 12.01 2.69 -10.57
N PHE A 71 12.18 2.69 -9.25
CA PHE A 71 12.30 3.91 -8.48
C PHE A 71 13.45 4.80 -8.94
N ASP A 72 14.56 4.23 -9.39
CA ASP A 72 15.71 4.99 -9.88
C ASP A 72 15.34 5.89 -11.08
N TYR A 73 14.41 5.46 -11.93
CA TYR A 73 13.89 6.27 -13.04
C TYR A 73 12.96 7.38 -12.59
N TRP A 74 12.22 7.16 -11.51
CA TRP A 74 11.17 8.06 -11.05
C TRP A 74 11.56 8.91 -9.85
N ALA A 75 12.79 8.74 -9.35
CA ALA A 75 13.26 9.41 -8.13
C ALA A 75 13.15 10.94 -8.19
N TYR A 76 13.33 11.49 -9.37
CA TYR A 76 13.31 12.95 -9.61
C TYR A 76 12.04 13.44 -10.27
N CYS A 77 11.01 12.61 -10.33
CA CYS A 77 9.76 12.92 -10.98
C CYS A 77 8.57 12.87 -10.02
N GLN A 78 7.63 13.77 -10.23
CA GLN A 78 6.28 13.62 -9.72
C GLN A 78 5.46 12.81 -10.71
N LEU A 79 4.83 11.74 -10.26
CA LEU A 79 3.94 10.93 -11.06
C LEU A 79 2.49 11.38 -10.89
N THR A 80 1.81 11.52 -12.00
CA THR A 80 0.36 11.74 -12.05
C THR A 80 -0.31 10.49 -12.59
N VAL A 81 -1.16 9.87 -11.79
CA VAL A 81 -1.97 8.74 -12.22
C VAL A 81 -3.25 9.26 -12.88
N ASP A 82 -3.50 8.80 -14.06
CA ASP A 82 -4.69 9.10 -14.85
C ASP A 82 -5.35 7.81 -15.35
N VAL A 83 -6.44 7.92 -16.06
CA VAL A 83 -7.19 6.80 -16.63
C VAL A 83 -7.34 6.98 -18.11
N THR A 84 -7.18 5.92 -18.88
CA THR A 84 -7.45 5.88 -20.32
C THR A 84 -8.29 4.67 -20.68
N GLU A 85 -8.95 4.75 -21.82
CA GLU A 85 -9.62 3.59 -22.42
C GLU A 85 -8.60 2.55 -22.89
N GLY A 86 -9.04 1.30 -22.96
CA GLY A 86 -8.21 0.18 -23.38
C GLY A 86 -7.85 -0.70 -22.21
N GLY A 87 -8.79 -1.53 -21.82
CA GLY A 87 -8.52 -2.73 -21.02
C GLY A 87 -7.86 -3.74 -21.94
N GLY A 88 -6.74 -4.27 -21.53
CA GLY A 88 -6.08 -5.37 -22.21
C GLY A 88 -6.16 -6.63 -21.38
N ASP A 89 -5.41 -7.62 -21.77
CA ASP A 89 -5.19 -8.88 -21.05
C ASP A 89 -4.34 -8.63 -19.79
N SER A 90 -4.79 -7.71 -18.94
CA SER A 90 -4.11 -7.32 -17.71
C SER A 90 -4.77 -7.97 -16.50
N PHE A 91 -3.97 -8.35 -15.52
CA PHE A 91 -4.46 -8.81 -14.22
C PHE A 91 -4.90 -7.66 -13.30
N SER A 92 -4.81 -6.44 -13.76
CA SER A 92 -5.28 -5.27 -13.02
C SER A 92 -6.80 -5.26 -12.93
N ILE A 93 -7.34 -4.89 -11.78
CA ILE A 93 -8.79 -4.99 -11.50
C ILE A 93 -9.62 -4.17 -12.49
N GLU A 94 -9.17 -2.96 -12.85
CA GLU A 94 -9.90 -2.05 -13.75
C GLU A 94 -9.96 -2.55 -15.20
N ALA A 95 -9.12 -3.51 -15.56
CA ALA A 95 -9.11 -4.06 -16.93
C ALA A 95 -10.44 -4.69 -17.32
N ALA A 96 -11.19 -5.23 -16.37
CA ALA A 96 -12.53 -5.77 -16.60
C ALA A 96 -13.54 -4.71 -17.06
N ASP A 97 -13.31 -3.43 -16.75
CA ASP A 97 -14.16 -2.31 -17.13
C ASP A 97 -13.74 -1.67 -18.47
N GLY A 98 -12.74 -2.22 -19.15
CA GLY A 98 -12.25 -1.70 -20.43
C GLY A 98 -11.43 -0.42 -20.30
N VAL A 99 -10.90 -0.13 -19.13
CA VAL A 99 -10.06 1.03 -18.83
C VAL A 99 -8.75 0.59 -18.20
N ARG A 100 -7.78 1.48 -18.13
CA ARG A 100 -6.51 1.24 -17.44
C ARG A 100 -6.02 2.51 -16.78
N PHE A 101 -5.32 2.37 -15.67
CA PHE A 101 -4.51 3.42 -15.10
C PHE A 101 -3.25 3.63 -15.94
N ILE A 102 -2.85 4.88 -16.09
CA ILE A 102 -1.59 5.26 -16.72
C ILE A 102 -0.89 6.29 -15.84
N VAL A 103 0.42 6.39 -15.96
CA VAL A 103 1.19 7.44 -15.31
C VAL A 103 1.72 8.44 -16.32
N ARG A 104 1.68 9.70 -15.92
CA ARG A 104 2.40 10.81 -16.54
C ARG A 104 3.42 11.31 -15.55
N SER A 105 4.48 11.92 -16.03
CA SER A 105 5.54 12.42 -15.17
C SER A 105 5.90 13.86 -15.48
N ARG A 106 6.34 14.56 -14.46
CA ARG A 106 7.10 15.81 -14.62
C ARG A 106 8.32 15.78 -13.71
N LEU A 107 9.38 16.42 -14.12
CA LEU A 107 10.53 16.61 -13.25
C LEU A 107 10.15 17.53 -12.07
N PHE A 108 10.72 17.24 -10.91
CA PHE A 108 10.69 18.18 -9.80
C PHE A 108 11.51 19.43 -10.14
N THR A 109 11.09 20.58 -9.61
CA THR A 109 11.94 21.77 -9.61
C THR A 109 13.10 21.59 -8.63
N ASP A 110 14.14 22.40 -8.74
CA ASP A 110 15.29 22.35 -7.82
C ASP A 110 14.86 22.55 -6.35
N GLU A 111 13.87 23.41 -6.10
CA GLU A 111 13.29 23.64 -4.78
C GLU A 111 12.54 22.41 -4.26
N GLU A 112 11.74 21.79 -5.11
CA GLU A 112 11.01 20.56 -4.78
C GLU A 112 11.98 19.41 -4.50
N ALA A 113 13.00 19.24 -5.33
CA ALA A 113 14.04 18.22 -5.15
C ALA A 113 14.79 18.41 -3.83
N ALA A 114 15.18 19.65 -3.50
CA ALA A 114 15.82 19.96 -2.24
C ALA A 114 14.93 19.65 -1.02
N ALA A 115 13.64 19.94 -1.11
CA ALA A 115 12.67 19.61 -0.07
C ALA A 115 12.53 18.09 0.13
N LEU A 116 12.53 17.32 -0.95
CA LEU A 116 12.48 15.85 -0.90
C LEU A 116 13.74 15.25 -0.31
N ASP A 117 14.91 15.78 -0.68
CA ASP A 117 16.20 15.36 -0.11
C ASP A 117 16.26 15.63 1.38
N ALA A 118 15.76 16.78 1.83
CA ALA A 118 15.68 17.13 3.23
C ALA A 118 14.73 16.24 4.03
N ALA A 119 13.66 15.74 3.39
CA ALA A 119 12.70 14.83 4.01
C ALA A 119 13.23 13.38 4.12
N GLY A 120 14.29 13.06 3.39
CA GLY A 120 14.87 11.73 3.36
C GLY A 120 14.23 10.76 2.36
N PRO A 121 14.77 9.55 2.24
CA PRO A 121 14.30 8.58 1.27
C PRO A 121 12.89 8.08 1.61
N PRO A 122 12.11 7.69 0.58
CA PRO A 122 10.79 7.11 0.79
C PRO A 122 10.88 5.75 1.50
N LEU A 123 9.79 5.38 2.16
CA LEU A 123 9.67 4.11 2.86
C LEU A 123 9.82 2.93 1.90
N ARG A 124 10.49 1.89 2.34
CA ARG A 124 10.61 0.61 1.61
C ARG A 124 9.94 -0.51 2.38
N GLY A 125 9.42 -1.47 1.62
CA GLY A 125 8.77 -2.64 2.19
C GLY A 125 7.31 -2.43 2.59
N PRO A 126 6.67 -3.47 3.11
CA PRO A 126 5.27 -3.41 3.47
C PRO A 126 5.00 -2.43 4.62
N LEU A 127 3.86 -1.74 4.53
CA LEU A 127 3.39 -0.93 5.64
C LEU A 127 3.09 -1.83 6.85
N PRO A 128 3.37 -1.37 8.08
CA PRO A 128 2.98 -2.10 9.28
C PRO A 128 1.46 -2.29 9.29
N GLN A 129 1.03 -3.53 9.45
CA GLN A 129 -0.39 -3.86 9.48
C GLN A 129 -1.02 -3.29 10.76
N ARG A 130 -2.10 -2.53 10.62
CA ARG A 130 -2.86 -2.01 11.78
C ARG A 130 -3.46 -3.11 12.67
N ALA A 131 -3.51 -4.35 12.18
CA ALA A 131 -4.05 -5.49 12.93
C ALA A 131 -3.16 -5.96 14.08
N ASP A 132 -1.85 -5.73 14.04
CA ASP A 132 -0.94 -6.17 15.11
C ASP A 132 -1.00 -5.26 16.34
N ALA A 133 -1.40 -4.00 16.17
CA ALA A 133 -1.61 -3.09 17.32
C ALA A 133 -2.82 -3.47 18.17
N ALA A 134 -3.84 -4.09 17.60
CA ALA A 134 -5.03 -4.53 18.34
C ALA A 134 -4.80 -5.88 19.05
N ARG A 135 -3.93 -6.73 18.56
CA ARG A 135 -3.59 -8.02 19.19
C ARG A 135 -2.66 -7.87 20.38
N GLN A 136 -1.82 -6.85 20.41
CA GLN A 136 -0.91 -6.62 21.54
C GLN A 136 -1.61 -6.02 22.77
N GLN A 137 -2.81 -5.48 22.62
CA GLN A 137 -3.60 -4.92 23.73
C GLN A 137 -4.52 -5.94 24.41
N SER A 138 -4.72 -7.12 23.85
CA SER A 138 -5.63 -8.13 24.39
C SER A 138 -4.96 -9.26 25.19
N THR A 139 -3.66 -9.21 25.40
CA THR A 139 -2.93 -10.23 26.17
C THR A 139 -2.56 -9.83 27.60
N THR A 140 -3.11 -8.71 28.08
CA THR A 140 -2.87 -8.28 29.47
C THR A 140 -4.17 -8.19 30.24
N THR A 141 -4.85 -9.30 30.44
CA THR A 141 -5.79 -9.48 31.57
C THR A 141 -6.32 -10.91 31.54
N SER A 142 -5.83 -11.72 32.42
CA SER A 142 -6.53 -12.72 33.24
C SER A 142 -5.60 -13.86 33.62
N GLN A 143 -4.97 -13.71 34.76
CA GLN A 143 -4.69 -14.86 35.60
C GLN A 143 -5.84 -14.98 36.58
N PRO A 144 -6.56 -16.09 36.64
CA PRO A 144 -7.36 -16.43 37.81
C PRO A 144 -6.43 -17.16 38.80
N GLY A 145 -6.41 -16.66 40.00
CA GLY A 145 -5.70 -17.26 41.12
C GLY A 145 -6.15 -18.68 41.38
N ALA A 146 -5.18 -19.54 41.51
CA ALA A 146 -5.37 -20.89 42.06
C ALA A 146 -5.54 -20.79 43.57
N ASP A 147 -6.74 -21.06 44.05
CA ASP A 147 -7.01 -21.28 45.46
C ASP A 147 -6.82 -22.77 45.74
N HIS A 148 -5.72 -23.06 46.43
CA HIS A 148 -5.46 -24.37 47.03
C HIS A 148 -6.03 -24.39 48.44
N ARG A 149 -7.14 -25.09 48.63
CA ARG A 149 -7.49 -25.68 49.94
C ARG A 149 -7.91 -27.11 49.70
N GLY A 150 -7.09 -28.04 49.99
CA GLY A 150 -7.01 -28.68 51.28
C GLY A 150 -8.04 -29.80 51.37
N VAL A 151 -7.67 -31.04 51.03
CA VAL A 151 -8.40 -32.21 51.53
C VAL A 151 -7.38 -33.19 52.10
N LEU A 152 -7.57 -33.38 53.38
CA LEU A 152 -6.82 -34.29 54.25
C LEU A 152 -7.18 -35.77 54.01
N PRO A 153 -6.35 -36.69 54.45
CA PRO A 153 -6.45 -38.10 54.11
C PRO A 153 -7.41 -38.84 55.05
N CYS A 154 -8.09 -39.82 54.49
CA CYS A 154 -8.84 -40.78 55.29
C CYS A 154 -8.04 -42.06 55.43
N ARG A 155 -7.86 -42.43 56.71
CA ARG A 155 -7.20 -43.63 57.26
C ARG A 155 -8.09 -44.86 57.07
N SER A 156 -7.37 -46.03 57.12
CA SER A 156 -7.71 -47.26 57.82
C SER A 156 -8.60 -48.24 57.04
N ARG A 157 -8.33 -49.41 56.87
CA ARG A 157 -7.72 -50.57 57.60
C ARG A 157 -7.46 -51.65 56.55
#